data_e098e08f6b4cb413e22d685e9d0060f4
#
_entry.id   e098e08f6b4cb413e22d685e9d0060f4
#
_cell.length_a   1.000
_cell.length_b   1.000
_cell.length_c   1.000
_cell.angle_alpha   90.00
_cell.angle_beta   90.00
_cell.angle_gamma   90.00
#
_symmetry.space_group_name_H-M   'P 1'
#
loop_
_entity.id
_entity.type
_entity.pdbx_description
1 polymer ?
#
loop_
_entity_poly.entity_id
_entity_poly.type
_entity_poly.pdbx_seq_one_letter_code
_entity_poly.pdbx_strand_id
1 'polypeptide(L)'
;VNLKITLKDIGRRYNNEWIFRHINYTFESGKSYAILGHNGSGKSTFLKVLSSSLTPSAGELIYTDGDQVLGVETIYQQLSLAAPYVELIEEFTLNELIDFHFKFKNYLPSFDKATVVKLLGLEHALDREIRFFSSGMRQRVKLALACCSASALVLLDEPTSNLDSAGEQWYLRLIERTKLESRLFIVCSNQKKEYEFCDESISIVDFKS
;
A
#
# COMPACT_ATOMS: atom_id res chain seq x y z
N VAL A 1 -2.10 17.35 -4.71
CA VAL A 1 -2.36 16.28 -5.70
C VAL A 1 -3.80 15.84 -5.53
N ASN A 2 -4.55 15.79 -6.61
CA ASN A 2 -5.93 15.30 -6.64
C ASN A 2 -5.94 14.02 -7.50
N LEU A 3 -5.30 12.97 -6.94
CA LEU A 3 -5.14 11.70 -7.65
C LEU A 3 -6.48 10.98 -7.78
N LYS A 4 -6.77 10.55 -8.99
CA LYS A 4 -7.93 9.71 -9.32
C LYS A 4 -7.47 8.50 -10.14
N ILE A 5 -7.99 7.33 -9.80
CA ILE A 5 -7.74 6.07 -10.52
C ILE A 5 -9.07 5.58 -11.07
N THR A 6 -9.21 5.57 -12.39
CA THR A 6 -10.43 5.11 -13.07
C THR A 6 -10.19 3.77 -13.72
N LEU A 7 -11.02 2.80 -13.39
CA LEU A 7 -11.07 1.47 -13.98
C LEU A 7 -12.24 1.40 -14.96
N LYS A 8 -11.95 1.03 -16.20
CA LYS A 8 -12.94 0.81 -17.24
C LYS A 8 -12.85 -0.62 -17.74
N ASP A 9 -13.81 -1.42 -17.36
CA ASP A 9 -13.95 -2.85 -17.73
C ASP A 9 -12.69 -3.68 -17.41
N ILE A 10 -12.06 -3.39 -16.28
CA ILE A 10 -10.81 -4.03 -15.88
C ILE A 10 -11.02 -5.51 -15.61
N GLY A 11 -10.17 -6.33 -16.22
CA GLY A 11 -10.10 -7.75 -15.98
C GLY A 11 -8.67 -8.28 -15.95
N ARG A 12 -8.43 -9.31 -15.13
CA ARG A 12 -7.16 -10.02 -15.08
C ARG A 12 -7.38 -11.52 -15.08
N ARG A 13 -6.67 -12.22 -15.98
CA ARG A 13 -6.64 -13.68 -16.05
C ARG A 13 -5.22 -14.22 -16.02
N TYR A 14 -5.10 -15.45 -15.60
CA TYR A 14 -3.91 -16.26 -15.79
C TYR A 14 -4.30 -17.45 -16.67
N ASN A 15 -3.62 -17.60 -17.79
CA ASN A 15 -4.02 -18.55 -18.82
C ASN A 15 -5.50 -18.34 -19.23
N ASN A 16 -6.36 -19.31 -18.98
CA ASN A 16 -7.79 -19.27 -19.32
C ASN A 16 -8.70 -18.99 -18.11
N GLU A 17 -8.13 -18.79 -16.93
CA GLU A 17 -8.89 -18.57 -15.70
C GLU A 17 -8.91 -17.08 -15.35
N TRP A 18 -10.10 -16.49 -15.27
CA TRP A 18 -10.29 -15.14 -14.81
C TRP A 18 -10.18 -15.06 -13.29
N ILE A 19 -9.34 -14.18 -12.82
CA ILE A 19 -9.25 -13.85 -11.38
C ILE A 19 -10.37 -12.87 -11.01
N PHE A 20 -10.57 -11.87 -11.87
CA PHE A 20 -11.69 -10.93 -11.86
C PHE A 20 -11.87 -10.34 -13.24
N ARG A 21 -13.07 -9.81 -13.52
CA ARG A 21 -13.39 -9.12 -14.78
C ARG A 21 -14.52 -8.12 -14.60
N HIS A 22 -14.66 -7.24 -15.60
CA HIS A 22 -15.72 -6.24 -15.69
C HIS A 22 -15.74 -5.25 -14.52
N ILE A 23 -14.58 -4.94 -13.92
CA ILE A 23 -14.49 -3.95 -12.84
C ILE A 23 -14.56 -2.55 -13.46
N ASN A 24 -15.64 -1.83 -13.13
CA ASN A 24 -15.82 -0.41 -13.42
C ASN A 24 -15.89 0.32 -12.08
N TYR A 25 -14.88 1.09 -11.77
CA TYR A 25 -14.79 1.79 -10.49
C TYR A 25 -13.88 2.99 -10.55
N THR A 26 -14.03 3.92 -9.60
CA THR A 26 -13.16 5.08 -9.50
C THR A 26 -12.73 5.28 -8.05
N PHE A 27 -11.43 5.33 -7.82
CA PHE A 27 -10.81 5.69 -6.54
C PHE A 27 -10.35 7.15 -6.59
N GLU A 28 -10.57 7.91 -5.50
CA GLU A 28 -10.28 9.34 -5.44
C GLU A 28 -9.47 9.68 -4.18
N SER A 29 -8.52 10.62 -4.31
CA SER A 29 -7.81 11.20 -3.15
C SER A 29 -8.80 11.76 -2.12
N GLY A 30 -8.36 11.79 -0.88
CA GLY A 30 -9.20 12.21 0.25
C GLY A 30 -10.05 11.09 0.83
N LYS A 31 -10.14 9.96 0.13
CA LYS A 31 -10.84 8.77 0.60
C LYS A 31 -9.91 7.59 0.83
N SER A 32 -10.38 6.66 1.61
CA SER A 32 -9.74 5.37 1.87
C SER A 32 -10.71 4.23 1.54
N TYR A 33 -10.17 3.19 0.89
CA TYR A 33 -10.95 2.09 0.35
C TYR A 33 -10.43 0.76 0.85
N ALA A 34 -11.36 -0.14 1.18
CA ALA A 34 -11.06 -1.52 1.50
C ALA A 34 -11.42 -2.44 0.34
N ILE A 35 -10.49 -3.27 -0.10
CA ILE A 35 -10.73 -4.36 -1.05
C ILE A 35 -10.90 -5.64 -0.26
N LEU A 36 -12.12 -6.16 -0.24
CA LEU A 36 -12.52 -7.30 0.58
C LEU A 36 -12.56 -8.59 -0.24
N GLY A 37 -12.34 -9.71 0.45
CA GLY A 37 -12.43 -11.04 -0.13
C GLY A 37 -11.60 -12.05 0.67
N HIS A 38 -11.96 -13.34 0.55
CA HIS A 38 -11.20 -14.43 1.19
C HIS A 38 -9.77 -14.57 0.62
N ASN A 39 -8.92 -15.34 1.29
CA ASN A 39 -7.58 -15.64 0.79
C ASN A 39 -7.68 -16.35 -0.57
N GLY A 40 -6.83 -15.94 -1.52
CA GLY A 40 -6.89 -16.43 -2.91
C GLY A 40 -8.02 -15.81 -3.76
N SER A 41 -8.75 -14.82 -3.26
CA SER A 41 -9.83 -14.18 -4.04
C SER A 41 -9.34 -13.24 -5.14
N GLY A 42 -8.04 -12.90 -5.18
CA GLY A 42 -7.47 -12.01 -6.18
C GLY A 42 -7.13 -10.60 -5.68
N LYS A 43 -7.28 -10.30 -4.38
CA LYS A 43 -6.98 -8.97 -3.79
C LYS A 43 -5.56 -8.48 -4.12
N SER A 44 -4.54 -9.29 -3.85
CA SER A 44 -3.15 -8.94 -4.15
C SER A 44 -2.89 -8.78 -5.64
N THR A 45 -3.57 -9.57 -6.48
CA THR A 45 -3.53 -9.42 -7.96
C THR A 45 -4.14 -8.08 -8.38
N PHE A 46 -5.26 -7.71 -7.77
CA PHE A 46 -5.90 -6.43 -8.04
C PHE A 46 -5.03 -5.25 -7.59
N LEU A 47 -4.39 -5.34 -6.42
CA LEU A 47 -3.46 -4.34 -5.95
C LEU A 47 -2.25 -4.16 -6.90
N LYS A 48 -1.74 -5.28 -7.45
CA LYS A 48 -0.68 -5.25 -8.47
C LYS A 48 -1.14 -4.57 -9.77
N VAL A 49 -2.41 -4.74 -10.15
CA VAL A 49 -2.99 -3.98 -11.29
C VAL A 49 -3.08 -2.50 -10.93
N LEU A 50 -3.60 -2.15 -9.76
CA LEU A 50 -3.70 -0.76 -9.30
C LEU A 50 -2.36 -0.06 -9.11
N SER A 51 -1.27 -0.80 -8.89
CA SER A 51 0.08 -0.26 -8.83
C SER A 51 0.78 -0.20 -10.19
N SER A 52 0.13 -0.63 -11.27
CA SER A 52 0.72 -0.85 -12.60
C SER A 52 1.90 -1.83 -12.64
N SER A 53 2.16 -2.56 -11.55
CA SER A 53 3.17 -3.63 -11.55
C SER A 53 2.71 -4.87 -12.31
N LEU A 54 1.42 -4.96 -12.62
CA LEU A 54 0.79 -6.00 -13.41
C LEU A 54 -0.19 -5.37 -14.40
N THR A 55 0.04 -5.58 -15.70
CA THR A 55 -0.87 -5.11 -16.74
C THR A 55 -2.20 -5.86 -16.68
N PRO A 56 -3.36 -5.20 -16.75
CA PRO A 56 -4.64 -5.86 -16.88
C PRO A 56 -4.71 -6.69 -18.16
N SER A 57 -5.51 -7.76 -18.16
CA SER A 57 -5.74 -8.60 -19.35
C SER A 57 -6.84 -8.05 -20.24
N ALA A 58 -7.70 -7.19 -19.70
CA ALA A 58 -8.78 -6.49 -20.39
C ALA A 58 -9.05 -5.16 -19.68
N GLY A 59 -9.62 -4.22 -20.44
CA GLY A 59 -10.02 -2.91 -19.95
C GLY A 59 -8.88 -1.90 -19.89
N GLU A 60 -9.17 -0.73 -19.35
CA GLU A 60 -8.28 0.42 -19.28
C GLU A 60 -8.16 0.95 -17.85
N LEU A 61 -6.92 1.17 -17.40
CA LEU A 61 -6.59 1.78 -16.10
C LEU A 61 -6.02 3.17 -16.36
N ILE A 62 -6.70 4.19 -15.83
CA ILE A 62 -6.35 5.60 -16.07
C ILE A 62 -6.04 6.25 -14.71
N TYR A 63 -4.89 6.91 -14.63
CA TYR A 63 -4.53 7.77 -13.49
C TYR A 63 -4.61 9.22 -13.94
N THR A 64 -5.21 10.07 -13.10
CA THR A 64 -5.23 11.52 -13.33
C THR A 64 -4.85 12.28 -12.07
N ASP A 65 -4.22 13.44 -12.22
CA ASP A 65 -4.08 14.46 -11.19
C ASP A 65 -4.84 15.70 -11.66
N GLY A 66 -6.01 15.94 -11.07
CA GLY A 66 -6.97 16.88 -11.65
C GLY A 66 -7.35 16.44 -13.06
N ASP A 67 -7.15 17.35 -14.04
CA ASP A 67 -7.45 17.10 -15.46
C ASP A 67 -6.28 16.44 -16.23
N GLN A 68 -5.11 16.30 -15.59
CA GLN A 68 -3.92 15.76 -16.26
C GLN A 68 -3.88 14.24 -16.14
N VAL A 69 -3.79 13.55 -17.29
CA VAL A 69 -3.52 12.11 -17.33
C VAL A 69 -2.05 11.84 -16.99
N LEU A 70 -1.84 10.93 -16.03
CA LEU A 70 -0.50 10.52 -15.60
C LEU A 70 -0.06 9.25 -16.31
N GLY A 71 1.18 9.25 -16.80
CA GLY A 71 1.82 8.03 -17.32
C GLY A 71 2.20 7.06 -16.19
N VAL A 72 2.41 5.80 -16.57
CA VAL A 72 2.81 4.74 -15.62
C VAL A 72 4.12 5.10 -14.90
N GLU A 73 5.08 5.72 -15.61
CA GLU A 73 6.34 6.15 -15.00
C GLU A 73 6.13 7.20 -13.90
N THR A 74 5.14 8.07 -14.07
CA THR A 74 4.82 9.11 -13.08
C THR A 74 4.16 8.52 -11.85
N ILE A 75 3.28 7.52 -12.01
CA ILE A 75 2.56 6.93 -10.87
C ILE A 75 3.50 6.21 -9.90
N TYR A 76 4.61 5.61 -10.37
CA TYR A 76 5.59 4.99 -9.47
C TYR A 76 6.23 5.97 -8.50
N GLN A 77 6.37 7.21 -8.89
CA GLN A 77 6.90 8.25 -7.99
C GLN A 77 5.88 8.64 -6.91
N GLN A 78 4.59 8.54 -7.23
CA GLN A 78 3.49 8.92 -6.35
C GLN A 78 2.85 7.74 -5.59
N LEU A 79 3.40 6.53 -5.72
CA LEU A 79 2.89 5.30 -5.14
C LEU A 79 3.81 4.81 -4.02
N SER A 80 3.23 4.34 -2.92
CA SER A 80 3.91 3.51 -1.93
C SER A 80 3.12 2.22 -1.69
N LEU A 81 3.83 1.11 -1.51
CA LEU A 81 3.25 -0.22 -1.36
C LEU A 81 3.89 -0.94 -0.17
N ALA A 82 3.05 -1.48 0.71
CA ALA A 82 3.45 -2.47 1.71
C ALA A 82 2.61 -3.73 1.52
N ALA A 83 3.28 -4.85 1.25
CA ALA A 83 2.65 -6.14 0.99
C ALA A 83 3.54 -7.29 1.47
N PRO A 84 2.98 -8.49 1.73
CA PRO A 84 3.77 -9.65 2.15
C PRO A 84 4.88 -10.03 1.14
N TYR A 85 4.61 -9.86 -0.15
CA TYR A 85 5.55 -10.18 -1.24
C TYR A 85 6.57 -9.07 -1.55
N VAL A 86 6.52 -7.93 -0.86
CA VAL A 86 7.56 -6.90 -0.95
C VAL A 86 8.65 -7.25 0.05
N GLU A 87 9.86 -7.45 -0.45
CA GLU A 87 11.03 -7.79 0.37
C GLU A 87 11.81 -6.53 0.75
N LEU A 88 12.40 -6.55 1.93
CA LEU A 88 13.37 -5.55 2.37
C LEU A 88 14.78 -6.04 2.03
N ILE A 89 15.71 -5.11 1.84
CA ILE A 89 17.13 -5.45 1.64
C ILE A 89 17.68 -5.96 2.97
N GLU A 90 17.91 -7.28 3.05
CA GLU A 90 18.22 -7.96 4.31
C GLU A 90 19.61 -7.63 4.86
N GLU A 91 20.55 -7.28 3.99
CA GLU A 91 21.93 -6.91 4.32
C GLU A 91 22.06 -5.50 4.88
N PHE A 92 21.06 -4.65 4.71
CA PHE A 92 21.08 -3.29 5.25
C PHE A 92 20.72 -3.30 6.75
N THR A 93 21.36 -2.43 7.50
CA THR A 93 20.87 -2.02 8.80
C THR A 93 19.55 -1.24 8.64
N LEU A 94 18.76 -1.13 9.71
CA LEU A 94 17.55 -0.31 9.67
C LEU A 94 17.87 1.14 9.30
N ASN A 95 18.96 1.66 9.81
CA ASN A 95 19.46 3.02 9.54
C ASN A 95 19.76 3.22 8.05
N GLU A 96 20.50 2.30 7.45
CA GLU A 96 20.84 2.32 6.01
C GLU A 96 19.60 2.14 5.13
N LEU A 97 18.68 1.26 5.52
CA LEU A 97 17.46 1.02 4.77
C LEU A 97 16.55 2.26 4.71
N ILE A 98 16.40 2.96 5.84
CA ILE A 98 15.63 4.22 5.89
C ILE A 98 16.30 5.27 5.00
N ASP A 99 17.62 5.46 5.12
CA ASP A 99 18.36 6.41 4.30
C ASP A 99 18.28 6.09 2.81
N PHE A 100 18.38 4.81 2.46
CA PHE A 100 18.26 4.34 1.08
C PHE A 100 16.85 4.61 0.52
N HIS A 101 15.81 4.25 1.26
CA HIS A 101 14.43 4.45 0.82
C HIS A 101 14.12 5.92 0.55
N PHE A 102 14.52 6.81 1.46
CA PHE A 102 14.25 8.24 1.34
C PHE A 102 15.23 9.01 0.44
N LYS A 103 16.15 8.33 -0.27
CA LYS A 103 16.81 8.87 -1.46
C LYS A 103 15.89 8.90 -2.69
N PHE A 104 14.91 8.00 -2.75
CA PHE A 104 13.97 7.87 -3.88
C PHE A 104 12.58 8.41 -3.56
N LYS A 105 12.25 8.57 -2.30
CA LYS A 105 10.98 9.10 -1.80
C LYS A 105 11.23 10.28 -0.87
N ASN A 106 10.35 11.27 -0.91
CA ASN A 106 10.36 12.32 0.09
C ASN A 106 9.62 11.85 1.36
N TYR A 107 9.99 12.39 2.50
CA TYR A 107 9.22 12.24 3.72
C TYR A 107 7.86 12.95 3.60
N LEU A 108 6.84 12.45 4.27
CA LEU A 108 5.59 13.21 4.46
C LEU A 108 5.89 14.60 5.05
N PRO A 109 5.08 15.63 4.75
CA PRO A 109 5.19 16.92 5.42
C PRO A 109 5.24 16.75 6.94
N SER A 110 6.16 17.45 7.60
CA SER A 110 6.43 17.37 9.03
C SER A 110 7.05 16.05 9.53
N PHE A 111 7.48 15.17 8.62
CA PHE A 111 8.23 13.97 8.95
C PHE A 111 9.69 14.13 8.53
N ASP A 112 10.55 13.50 9.32
CA ASP A 112 11.97 13.32 9.06
C ASP A 112 12.40 11.91 9.51
N LYS A 113 13.66 11.60 9.34
CA LYS A 113 14.22 10.32 9.77
C LYS A 113 13.97 10.03 11.25
N ALA A 114 14.19 11.04 12.11
CA ALA A 114 14.01 10.88 13.56
C ALA A 114 12.55 10.56 13.92
N THR A 115 11.61 11.21 13.24
CA THR A 115 10.17 10.95 13.41
C THR A 115 9.80 9.54 12.97
N VAL A 116 10.31 9.06 11.83
CA VAL A 116 10.06 7.69 11.34
C VAL A 116 10.62 6.65 12.30
N VAL A 117 11.87 6.83 12.76
CA VAL A 117 12.52 5.93 13.73
C VAL A 117 11.73 5.87 15.04
N LYS A 118 11.34 7.01 15.58
CA LYS A 118 10.51 7.10 16.79
C LYS A 118 9.14 6.42 16.61
N LEU A 119 8.53 6.61 15.45
CA LEU A 119 7.24 6.00 15.13
C LEU A 119 7.34 4.47 15.03
N LEU A 120 8.44 3.96 14.50
CA LEU A 120 8.73 2.52 14.45
C LEU A 120 8.87 1.92 15.85
N GLY A 121 9.41 2.68 16.82
CA GLY A 121 9.75 2.18 18.17
C GLY A 121 10.88 1.14 18.12
N LEU A 122 11.81 1.28 17.17
CA LEU A 122 12.92 0.38 16.93
C LEU A 122 14.29 1.08 17.05
N GLU A 123 14.36 2.14 17.85
CA GLU A 123 15.58 2.93 18.07
C GLU A 123 16.77 2.06 18.50
N HIS A 124 16.49 1.04 19.33
CA HIS A 124 17.49 0.10 19.81
C HIS A 124 18.04 -0.86 18.74
N ALA A 125 17.42 -0.89 17.57
CA ALA A 125 17.76 -1.80 16.48
C ALA A 125 18.26 -1.07 15.22
N LEU A 126 18.59 0.23 15.31
CA LEU A 126 19.01 1.03 14.17
C LEU A 126 20.23 0.46 13.42
N ASP A 127 21.23 0.01 14.17
CA ASP A 127 22.47 -0.54 13.60
C ASP A 127 22.41 -2.07 13.38
N ARG A 128 21.24 -2.66 13.57
CA ARG A 128 21.02 -4.09 13.34
C ARG A 128 20.53 -4.34 11.92
N GLU A 129 21.11 -5.32 11.26
CA GLU A 129 20.71 -5.73 9.91
C GLU A 129 19.29 -6.32 9.89
N ILE A 130 18.56 -6.04 8.81
CA ILE A 130 17.16 -6.45 8.62
C ILE A 130 17.00 -7.99 8.65
N ARG A 131 18.01 -8.74 8.22
CA ARG A 131 17.96 -10.22 8.28
C ARG A 131 17.74 -10.76 9.70
N PHE A 132 18.14 -10.02 10.72
CA PHE A 132 17.97 -10.40 12.12
C PHE A 132 16.67 -9.89 12.76
N PHE A 133 15.80 -9.23 11.97
CA PHE A 133 14.51 -8.76 12.46
C PHE A 133 13.49 -9.90 12.51
N SER A 134 12.60 -9.87 13.50
CA SER A 134 11.42 -10.74 13.50
C SER A 134 10.48 -10.38 12.34
N SER A 135 9.56 -11.29 11.99
CA SER A 135 8.55 -11.03 10.96
C SER A 135 7.70 -9.78 11.27
N GLY A 136 7.34 -9.59 12.54
CA GLY A 136 6.62 -8.40 12.99
C GLY A 136 7.43 -7.10 12.87
N MET A 137 8.74 -7.13 13.21
CA MET A 137 9.61 -5.97 13.00
C MET A 137 9.74 -5.62 11.52
N ARG A 138 9.95 -6.62 10.66
CA ARG A 138 10.01 -6.41 9.19
C ARG A 138 8.71 -5.83 8.67
N GLN A 139 7.57 -6.32 9.14
CA GLN A 139 6.26 -5.79 8.75
C GLN A 139 6.07 -4.34 9.19
N ARG A 140 6.46 -3.97 10.41
CA ARG A 140 6.44 -2.57 10.85
C ARG A 140 7.30 -1.68 9.97
N VAL A 141 8.50 -2.12 9.59
CA VAL A 141 9.39 -1.37 8.70
C VAL A 141 8.74 -1.13 7.34
N LYS A 142 8.18 -2.18 6.69
CA LYS A 142 7.47 -2.04 5.41
C LYS A 142 6.35 -1.01 5.49
N LEU A 143 5.50 -1.11 6.52
CA LEU A 143 4.39 -0.20 6.72
C LEU A 143 4.85 1.24 6.96
N ALA A 144 5.87 1.44 7.81
CA ALA A 144 6.39 2.77 8.10
C ALA A 144 6.99 3.42 6.85
N LEU A 145 7.80 2.70 6.08
CA LEU A 145 8.36 3.21 4.83
C LEU A 145 7.27 3.60 3.83
N ALA A 146 6.23 2.77 3.66
CA ALA A 146 5.13 3.07 2.77
C ALA A 146 4.28 4.27 3.25
N CYS A 147 3.88 4.27 4.52
CA CYS A 147 2.99 5.29 5.07
C CYS A 147 3.67 6.64 5.31
N CYS A 148 4.96 6.65 5.69
CA CYS A 148 5.70 7.89 5.95
C CYS A 148 6.29 8.55 4.70
N SER A 149 6.18 7.93 3.52
CA SER A 149 6.56 8.52 2.25
C SER A 149 5.51 9.52 1.76
N ALA A 150 5.95 10.63 1.14
CA ALA A 150 5.09 11.63 0.53
C ALA A 150 4.49 11.11 -0.80
N SER A 151 3.73 10.03 -0.72
CA SER A 151 3.07 9.40 -1.86
C SER A 151 1.59 9.71 -1.85
N ALA A 152 1.03 10.08 -3.00
CA ALA A 152 -0.39 10.37 -3.15
C ALA A 152 -1.24 9.08 -3.04
N LEU A 153 -0.68 7.94 -3.46
CA LEU A 153 -1.30 6.62 -3.38
C LEU A 153 -0.54 5.72 -2.40
N VAL A 154 -1.25 5.18 -1.43
CA VAL A 154 -0.73 4.18 -0.48
C VAL A 154 -1.53 2.89 -0.62
N LEU A 155 -0.84 1.83 -0.99
CA LEU A 155 -1.39 0.50 -1.16
C LEU A 155 -0.90 -0.41 -0.04
N LEU A 156 -1.83 -1.03 0.68
CA LEU A 156 -1.53 -1.93 1.79
C LEU A 156 -2.20 -3.28 1.55
N ASP A 157 -1.41 -4.36 1.57
CA ASP A 157 -1.91 -5.73 1.43
C ASP A 157 -1.69 -6.49 2.73
N GLU A 158 -2.78 -6.91 3.38
CA GLU A 158 -2.78 -7.61 4.67
C GLU A 158 -1.84 -6.94 5.71
N PRO A 159 -2.06 -5.66 6.02
CA PRO A 159 -1.07 -4.84 6.74
C PRO A 159 -0.71 -5.36 8.13
N THR A 160 -1.62 -6.04 8.84
CA THR A 160 -1.32 -6.57 10.17
C THR A 160 -0.85 -8.02 10.17
N SER A 161 -0.60 -8.62 8.99
CA SER A 161 -0.01 -9.94 8.92
C SER A 161 1.30 -9.99 9.71
N ASN A 162 1.49 -11.01 10.54
CA ASN A 162 2.64 -11.17 11.45
C ASN A 162 2.76 -10.13 12.59
N LEU A 163 1.76 -9.31 12.84
CA LEU A 163 1.72 -8.43 13.99
C LEU A 163 0.92 -9.06 15.13
N ASP A 164 1.41 -8.88 16.35
CA ASP A 164 0.66 -9.14 17.56
C ASP A 164 -0.34 -8.01 17.87
N SER A 165 -1.14 -8.13 18.90
CA SER A 165 -2.14 -7.13 19.28
C SER A 165 -1.55 -5.74 19.53
N ALA A 166 -0.33 -5.64 20.06
CA ALA A 166 0.37 -4.37 20.24
C ALA A 166 0.80 -3.78 18.90
N GLY A 167 1.24 -4.63 17.97
CA GLY A 167 1.57 -4.26 16.60
C GLY A 167 0.36 -3.80 15.79
N GLU A 168 -0.81 -4.44 16.00
CA GLU A 168 -2.06 -4.00 15.37
C GLU A 168 -2.49 -2.60 15.85
N GLN A 169 -2.39 -2.32 17.14
CA GLN A 169 -2.64 -0.97 17.66
C GLN A 169 -1.62 0.05 17.17
N TRP A 170 -0.36 -0.37 17.02
CA TRP A 170 0.66 0.46 16.41
C TRP A 170 0.31 0.81 14.95
N TYR A 171 -0.18 -0.15 14.18
CA TYR A 171 -0.65 0.08 12.81
C TYR A 171 -1.76 1.14 12.75
N LEU A 172 -2.77 1.05 13.61
CA LEU A 172 -3.84 2.04 13.66
C LEU A 172 -3.31 3.45 13.97
N ARG A 173 -2.38 3.59 14.91
CA ARG A 173 -1.72 4.87 15.19
C ARG A 173 -0.87 5.37 14.01
N LEU A 174 -0.22 4.47 13.27
CA LEU A 174 0.50 4.82 12.05
C LEU A 174 -0.45 5.41 11.00
N ILE A 175 -1.58 4.75 10.74
CA ILE A 175 -2.60 5.24 9.81
C ILE A 175 -3.12 6.61 10.25
N GLU A 176 -3.53 6.76 11.50
CA GLU A 176 -4.04 8.03 12.04
C GLU A 176 -3.07 9.20 11.79
N ARG A 177 -1.76 8.96 11.96
CA ARG A 177 -0.73 9.98 11.75
C ARG A 177 -0.38 10.26 10.30
N THR A 178 -0.67 9.35 9.39
CA THR A 178 -0.23 9.42 8.00
C THR A 178 -1.37 9.53 6.99
N LYS A 179 -2.64 9.33 7.40
CA LYS A 179 -3.83 9.55 6.58
C LYS A 179 -4.07 11.06 6.47
N LEU A 180 -3.73 11.64 5.33
CA LEU A 180 -3.98 13.04 5.00
C LEU A 180 -5.10 13.14 3.96
N GLU A 181 -5.85 14.23 3.94
CA GLU A 181 -6.94 14.48 2.99
C GLU A 181 -6.49 14.48 1.51
N SER A 182 -5.20 14.72 1.26
CA SER A 182 -4.64 14.69 -0.10
C SER A 182 -4.19 13.30 -0.56
N ARG A 183 -4.36 12.27 0.27
CA ARG A 183 -3.89 10.91 -0.03
C ARG A 183 -5.04 9.96 -0.32
N LEU A 184 -4.76 8.99 -1.16
CA LEU A 184 -5.61 7.84 -1.45
C LEU A 184 -5.03 6.61 -0.78
N PHE A 185 -5.79 6.00 0.14
CA PHE A 185 -5.43 4.72 0.77
C PHE A 185 -6.29 3.61 0.18
N ILE A 186 -5.65 2.51 -0.22
CA ILE A 186 -6.34 1.28 -0.64
C ILE A 186 -5.76 0.13 0.17
N VAL A 187 -6.60 -0.54 0.94
CA VAL A 187 -6.23 -1.64 1.84
C VAL A 187 -6.89 -2.92 1.36
N CYS A 188 -6.09 -3.92 1.03
CA CYS A 188 -6.59 -5.27 0.78
C CYS A 188 -6.56 -6.07 2.08
N SER A 189 -7.72 -6.53 2.53
CA SER A 189 -7.84 -7.29 3.78
C SER A 189 -9.11 -8.14 3.84
N ASN A 190 -9.10 -9.12 4.73
CA ASN A 190 -10.28 -9.85 5.20
C ASN A 190 -10.56 -9.62 6.70
N GLN A 191 -9.76 -8.79 7.37
CA GLN A 191 -9.87 -8.50 8.80
C GLN A 191 -10.38 -7.08 9.03
N LYS A 192 -11.57 -6.94 9.62
CA LYS A 192 -12.23 -5.64 9.82
C LYS A 192 -11.33 -4.58 10.48
N LYS A 193 -10.55 -4.97 11.47
CA LYS A 193 -9.62 -4.08 12.19
C LYS A 193 -8.56 -3.40 11.30
N GLU A 194 -8.22 -4.00 10.15
CA GLU A 194 -7.23 -3.44 9.22
C GLU A 194 -7.78 -2.32 8.36
N TYR A 195 -9.09 -2.28 8.14
CA TYR A 195 -9.74 -1.34 7.24
C TYR A 195 -10.92 -0.57 7.87
N GLU A 196 -11.09 -0.64 9.19
CA GLU A 196 -12.19 0.06 9.88
C GLU A 196 -12.16 1.58 9.67
N PHE A 197 -10.99 2.14 9.37
CA PHE A 197 -10.80 3.55 9.01
C PHE A 197 -11.16 3.88 7.55
N CYS A 198 -11.45 2.89 6.71
CA CYS A 198 -11.77 3.10 5.31
C CYS A 198 -13.19 3.64 5.14
N ASP A 199 -13.32 4.59 4.22
CA ASP A 199 -14.59 5.28 3.95
C ASP A 199 -15.54 4.41 3.09
N GLU A 200 -14.97 3.59 2.21
CA GLU A 200 -15.72 2.73 1.28
C GLU A 200 -15.10 1.32 1.22
N SER A 201 -15.88 0.34 0.78
CA SER A 201 -15.38 -1.02 0.58
C SER A 201 -15.93 -1.65 -0.70
N ILE A 202 -15.10 -2.49 -1.34
CA ILE A 202 -15.42 -3.22 -2.55
C ILE A 202 -15.10 -4.70 -2.32
N SER A 203 -16.04 -5.59 -2.64
CA SER A 203 -15.79 -7.02 -2.62
C SER A 203 -15.24 -7.47 -3.97
N ILE A 204 -14.00 -7.95 -4.02
CA ILE A 204 -13.40 -8.47 -5.26
C ILE A 204 -14.11 -9.72 -5.75
N VAL A 205 -14.81 -10.42 -4.86
CA VAL A 205 -15.55 -11.65 -5.18
C VAL A 205 -16.74 -11.37 -6.10
N ASP A 206 -17.31 -10.17 -6.03
CA ASP A 206 -18.46 -9.77 -6.87
C ASP A 206 -18.08 -9.66 -8.37
N PHE A 207 -16.78 -9.63 -8.67
CA PHE A 207 -16.22 -9.55 -10.01
C PHE A 207 -15.60 -10.87 -10.50
N LYS A 208 -15.81 -11.94 -9.77
CA LYS A 208 -15.52 -13.31 -10.24
C LYS A 208 -16.66 -13.78 -11.14
N SER A 209 -16.32 -14.28 -12.26
CA SER A 209 -17.28 -14.88 -13.20
C SER A 209 -17.30 -16.39 -13.03
#